data_fd43f88ab09e1909b6d14326b5dcc929
#
_entry.id   fd43f88ab09e1909b6d14326b5dcc929
#
_cell.length_a   1.000
_cell.length_b   1.000
_cell.length_c   1.000
_cell.angle_alpha   90.00
_cell.angle_beta   90.00
_cell.angle_gamma   90.00
#
_symmetry.space_group_name_H-M   'P 1'
#
loop_
_entity.id
_entity.type
_entity.pdbx_description
1 polymer ?
#
loop_
_entity_poly.entity_id
_entity_poly.type
_entity_poly.pdbx_seq_one_letter_code
_entity_poly.pdbx_strand_id
1 'polypeptide(L)'
;MFTPFEAFGIKFRNQILAPPTKENLANHRGIVTGEMIRHYSALAKQGVGTMLTESAFVARQGKMAAGQLGISEEEHLEGLEKLVKAIKKEGACIGIKLSHAGARTSEEVCGENPVGPSLYNFGRDFDLSREFDEGDIEEIILHFVHAAERAQEVGFDFIEINGGDQLLLDQCFSVRFNNRDDDYGSETIENRLRLTCQIIQAIRDRKSVSIPISYYFSIFDKMEDGFSITNLHETLELLEKSGVDIFHPFAVHVMNRCFDSEESLLELIGLNTERPLVADGNIKSPQVLLEVLNIDKVGWYVLEKTLLARPNWFNFLKKKVADQEK
;
A
#
# COMPACT_ATOMS: atom_id res chain seq x y z
N MET A 1 -6.33 -16.43 13.44
CA MET A 1 -5.25 -15.56 12.95
C MET A 1 -3.82 -16.08 13.19
N PHE A 2 -3.55 -16.90 14.21
CA PHE A 2 -2.19 -17.38 14.59
C PHE A 2 -1.80 -18.72 13.94
N THR A 3 -2.61 -19.26 13.06
CA THR A 3 -2.39 -20.53 12.34
C THR A 3 -1.95 -20.27 10.91
N PRO A 4 -1.15 -21.15 10.31
CA PRO A 4 -0.84 -21.08 8.89
C PRO A 4 -2.11 -21.14 8.02
N PHE A 5 -2.08 -20.43 6.92
CA PHE A 5 -3.13 -20.43 5.90
C PHE A 5 -2.52 -20.28 4.50
N GLU A 6 -3.32 -20.50 3.49
CA GLU A 6 -2.90 -20.34 2.09
C GLU A 6 -3.85 -19.40 1.36
N ALA A 7 -3.29 -18.44 0.61
CA ALA A 7 -4.01 -17.56 -0.29
C ALA A 7 -3.16 -17.29 -1.53
N PHE A 8 -3.77 -17.22 -2.70
CA PHE A 8 -3.09 -16.96 -3.98
C PHE A 8 -1.93 -17.94 -4.28
N GLY A 9 -2.01 -19.20 -3.79
CA GLY A 9 -0.92 -20.18 -3.90
C GLY A 9 0.28 -19.91 -2.98
N ILE A 10 0.20 -18.92 -2.08
CA ILE A 10 1.24 -18.52 -1.14
C ILE A 10 0.88 -19.03 0.25
N LYS A 11 1.85 -19.65 0.94
CA LYS A 11 1.69 -20.13 2.31
C LYS A 11 2.16 -19.08 3.31
N PHE A 12 1.22 -18.59 4.10
CA PHE A 12 1.45 -17.63 5.19
C PHE A 12 1.48 -18.38 6.51
N ARG A 13 2.47 -18.08 7.37
CA ARG A 13 2.56 -18.73 8.69
C ARG A 13 1.52 -18.23 9.70
N ASN A 14 0.95 -17.06 9.49
CA ASN A 14 -0.16 -16.44 10.22
C ASN A 14 -0.64 -15.19 9.48
N GLN A 15 -1.76 -14.63 9.93
CA GLN A 15 -2.42 -13.45 9.32
C GLN A 15 -1.87 -12.10 9.84
N ILE A 16 -0.73 -12.09 10.52
CA ILE A 16 -0.18 -10.85 11.09
C ILE A 16 0.73 -10.19 10.08
N LEU A 17 0.40 -8.95 9.74
CA LEU A 17 1.17 -8.08 8.86
C LEU A 17 1.87 -7.01 9.69
N ALA A 18 3.19 -6.87 9.52
CA ALA A 18 3.91 -5.73 10.06
C ALA A 18 3.68 -4.49 9.22
N PRO A 19 3.33 -3.35 9.82
CA PRO A 19 3.11 -2.12 9.07
C PRO A 19 4.39 -1.70 8.34
N PRO A 20 4.23 -1.07 7.15
CA PRO A 20 5.37 -0.44 6.51
C PRO A 20 5.94 0.64 7.43
N THR A 21 7.24 0.58 7.67
CA THR A 21 7.92 1.55 8.52
C THR A 21 8.56 2.60 7.61
N LYS A 22 8.15 3.87 7.74
CA LYS A 22 8.78 5.00 7.00
C LYS A 22 10.13 5.36 7.66
N GLU A 23 11.07 4.41 7.64
CA GLU A 23 12.37 4.60 8.27
C GLU A 23 13.40 5.23 7.30
N ASN A 24 13.10 5.23 5.98
CA ASN A 24 14.00 5.74 4.93
C ASN A 24 15.41 5.16 5.08
N LEU A 25 15.50 3.84 5.27
CA LEU A 25 16.74 3.12 5.53
C LEU A 25 17.51 2.70 4.28
N ALA A 26 17.01 3.02 3.08
CA ALA A 26 17.79 2.87 1.85
C ALA A 26 18.87 3.95 1.77
N ASN A 27 19.83 3.77 0.89
CA ASN A 27 20.80 4.83 0.63
C ASN A 27 20.16 5.97 -0.22
N HIS A 28 20.92 7.03 -0.50
CA HIS A 28 20.44 8.17 -1.28
C HIS A 28 20.01 7.82 -2.72
N ARG A 29 20.41 6.65 -3.24
CA ARG A 29 20.01 6.11 -4.56
C ARG A 29 18.80 5.19 -4.47
N GLY A 30 18.27 4.88 -3.27
CA GLY A 30 17.18 3.95 -3.06
C GLY A 30 17.60 2.50 -2.91
N ILE A 31 18.91 2.21 -2.82
CA ILE A 31 19.43 0.85 -2.70
C ILE A 31 19.30 0.37 -1.26
N VAL A 32 18.85 -0.87 -1.09
CA VAL A 32 18.71 -1.55 0.20
C VAL A 32 20.05 -1.56 0.96
N THR A 33 20.01 -1.15 2.22
CA THR A 33 21.18 -1.17 3.11
C THR A 33 21.16 -2.39 4.03
N GLY A 34 22.33 -2.70 4.61
CA GLY A 34 22.42 -3.75 5.64
C GLY A 34 21.61 -3.42 6.89
N GLU A 35 21.36 -2.14 7.18
CA GLU A 35 20.49 -1.70 8.27
C GLU A 35 19.03 -2.04 8.00
N MET A 36 18.54 -1.75 6.81
CA MET A 36 17.19 -2.13 6.37
C MET A 36 16.98 -3.65 6.49
N ILE A 37 17.92 -4.46 5.99
CA ILE A 37 17.82 -5.92 6.10
C ILE A 37 17.74 -6.37 7.56
N ARG A 38 18.57 -5.82 8.45
CA ARG A 38 18.55 -6.14 9.88
C ARG A 38 17.22 -5.76 10.53
N HIS A 39 16.70 -4.56 10.20
CA HIS A 39 15.43 -4.07 10.72
C HIS A 39 14.27 -5.01 10.39
N TYR A 40 14.06 -5.30 9.10
CA TYR A 40 12.99 -6.19 8.66
C TYR A 40 13.16 -7.63 9.16
N SER A 41 14.40 -8.17 9.16
CA SER A 41 14.67 -9.50 9.67
C SER A 41 14.38 -9.63 11.16
N ALA A 42 14.61 -8.58 11.95
CA ALA A 42 14.31 -8.59 13.38
C ALA A 42 12.80 -8.76 13.65
N LEU A 43 11.94 -8.09 12.86
CA LEU A 43 10.49 -8.25 12.96
C LEU A 43 10.05 -9.65 12.49
N ALA A 44 10.58 -10.13 11.38
CA ALA A 44 10.29 -11.46 10.87
C ALA A 44 10.64 -12.55 11.90
N LYS A 45 11.80 -12.46 12.57
CA LYS A 45 12.22 -13.39 13.65
C LYS A 45 11.25 -13.42 14.83
N GLN A 46 10.55 -12.32 15.10
CA GLN A 46 9.60 -12.25 16.20
C GLN A 46 8.26 -12.94 15.91
N GLY A 47 8.08 -13.51 14.71
CA GLY A 47 6.89 -14.29 14.38
C GLY A 47 5.86 -13.61 13.48
N VAL A 48 6.13 -12.39 12.97
CA VAL A 48 5.27 -11.71 11.98
C VAL A 48 5.14 -12.56 10.71
N GLY A 49 3.91 -12.83 10.27
CA GLY A 49 3.63 -13.67 9.10
C GLY A 49 3.93 -13.03 7.78
N THR A 50 3.69 -11.74 7.69
CA THR A 50 3.83 -10.97 6.45
C THR A 50 4.54 -9.64 6.73
N MET A 51 5.51 -9.31 5.92
CA MET A 51 6.18 -8.01 5.90
C MET A 51 5.72 -7.22 4.68
N LEU A 52 5.47 -5.92 4.86
CA LEU A 52 5.29 -4.99 3.76
C LEU A 52 6.40 -3.94 3.83
N THR A 53 7.08 -3.69 2.72
CA THR A 53 8.13 -2.66 2.70
C THR A 53 7.54 -1.27 2.84
N GLU A 54 8.37 -0.30 3.24
CA GLU A 54 8.04 1.11 3.00
C GLU A 54 7.79 1.35 1.50
N SER A 55 7.17 2.49 1.17
CA SER A 55 6.86 2.86 -0.21
C SER A 55 8.13 2.95 -1.05
N ALA A 56 8.26 2.09 -2.07
CA ALA A 56 9.34 2.09 -3.02
C ALA A 56 8.97 2.96 -4.24
N PHE A 57 9.84 3.88 -4.64
CA PHE A 57 9.60 4.68 -5.83
C PHE A 57 9.78 3.85 -7.10
N VAL A 58 8.82 3.95 -8.02
CA VAL A 58 8.81 3.24 -9.31
C VAL A 58 9.55 3.99 -10.42
N ALA A 59 9.78 5.29 -10.21
CA ALA A 59 10.54 6.19 -11.07
C ALA A 59 11.33 7.16 -10.21
N ARG A 60 12.49 7.62 -10.66
CA ARG A 60 13.28 8.62 -9.93
C ARG A 60 12.48 9.91 -9.71
N GLN A 61 11.73 10.37 -10.71
CA GLN A 61 10.82 11.50 -10.60
C GLN A 61 9.77 11.32 -9.50
N GLY A 62 9.36 10.08 -9.23
CA GLY A 62 8.40 9.73 -8.18
C GLY A 62 9.03 9.53 -6.80
N LYS A 63 10.30 9.88 -6.58
CA LYS A 63 10.95 9.79 -5.28
C LYS A 63 10.49 10.92 -4.35
N MET A 64 10.08 10.58 -3.12
CA MET A 64 9.54 11.51 -2.14
C MET A 64 10.57 12.00 -1.11
N ALA A 65 11.58 11.18 -0.78
CA ALA A 65 12.52 11.49 0.29
C ALA A 65 13.92 10.90 0.04
N ALA A 66 14.95 11.54 0.58
CA ALA A 66 16.28 10.93 0.65
C ALA A 66 16.20 9.63 1.48
N GLY A 67 16.87 8.58 1.04
CA GLY A 67 16.82 7.28 1.73
C GLY A 67 15.54 6.46 1.52
N GLN A 68 14.56 6.92 0.71
CA GLN A 68 13.44 6.12 0.30
C GLN A 68 13.89 4.92 -0.54
N LEU A 69 13.28 3.75 -0.32
CA LEU A 69 13.52 2.54 -1.11
C LEU A 69 13.16 2.76 -2.58
N GLY A 70 13.95 2.19 -3.49
CA GLY A 70 13.73 2.23 -4.93
C GLY A 70 13.53 0.85 -5.54
N ILE A 71 12.78 0.83 -6.67
CA ILE A 71 12.64 -0.33 -7.55
C ILE A 71 12.64 0.10 -9.03
N SER A 72 12.98 1.36 -9.30
CA SER A 72 12.93 1.96 -10.63
C SER A 72 14.00 1.44 -11.58
N GLU A 73 15.14 0.97 -11.07
CA GLU A 73 16.32 0.67 -11.84
C GLU A 73 16.89 -0.73 -11.52
N GLU A 74 17.66 -1.30 -12.45
CA GLU A 74 18.33 -2.59 -12.28
C GLU A 74 19.29 -2.63 -11.08
N GLU A 75 19.91 -1.51 -10.75
CA GLU A 75 20.82 -1.41 -9.61
C GLU A 75 20.15 -1.69 -8.25
N HIS A 76 18.81 -1.63 -8.18
CA HIS A 76 18.05 -1.95 -6.96
C HIS A 76 17.93 -3.46 -6.74
N LEU A 77 17.95 -4.28 -7.81
CA LEU A 77 17.56 -5.70 -7.79
C LEU A 77 18.39 -6.51 -6.80
N GLU A 78 19.73 -6.37 -6.83
CA GLU A 78 20.61 -7.14 -5.93
C GLU A 78 20.30 -6.90 -4.44
N GLY A 79 20.04 -5.64 -4.08
CA GLY A 79 19.68 -5.26 -2.72
C GLY A 79 18.32 -5.81 -2.32
N LEU A 80 17.32 -5.68 -3.20
CA LEU A 80 15.96 -6.20 -3.00
C LEU A 80 15.94 -7.72 -2.87
N GLU A 81 16.71 -8.44 -3.71
CA GLU A 81 16.83 -9.90 -3.62
C GLU A 81 17.42 -10.34 -2.27
N LYS A 82 18.46 -9.65 -1.79
CA LYS A 82 19.03 -9.90 -0.45
C LYS A 82 18.01 -9.69 0.66
N LEU A 83 17.20 -8.63 0.57
CA LEU A 83 16.13 -8.35 1.53
C LEU A 83 15.09 -9.47 1.52
N VAL A 84 14.57 -9.83 0.34
CA VAL A 84 13.57 -10.91 0.17
C VAL A 84 14.10 -12.23 0.74
N LYS A 85 15.31 -12.64 0.37
CA LYS A 85 15.94 -13.88 0.87
C LYS A 85 16.08 -13.87 2.40
N ALA A 86 16.47 -12.74 2.98
CA ALA A 86 16.64 -12.62 4.42
C ALA A 86 15.31 -12.79 5.18
N ILE A 87 14.21 -12.18 4.67
CA ILE A 87 12.89 -12.28 5.29
C ILE A 87 12.31 -13.69 5.12
N LYS A 88 12.36 -14.26 3.92
CA LYS A 88 11.88 -15.62 3.63
C LYS A 88 12.62 -16.69 4.45
N LYS A 89 13.91 -16.50 4.72
CA LYS A 89 14.70 -17.37 5.60
C LYS A 89 14.13 -17.43 7.04
N GLU A 90 13.53 -16.33 7.50
CA GLU A 90 12.87 -16.27 8.82
C GLU A 90 11.42 -16.79 8.77
N GLY A 91 10.95 -17.30 7.61
CA GLY A 91 9.63 -17.90 7.43
C GLY A 91 8.47 -16.89 7.29
N ALA A 92 8.76 -15.63 7.00
CA ALA A 92 7.73 -14.63 6.68
C ALA A 92 7.62 -14.42 5.18
N CYS A 93 6.40 -14.10 4.70
CA CYS A 93 6.16 -13.56 3.37
C CYS A 93 6.53 -12.08 3.33
N ILE A 94 6.84 -11.56 2.14
CA ILE A 94 7.18 -10.15 1.96
C ILE A 94 6.55 -9.59 0.68
N GLY A 95 5.83 -8.48 0.84
CA GLY A 95 5.36 -7.64 -0.27
C GLY A 95 6.15 -6.35 -0.40
N ILE A 96 6.06 -5.72 -1.56
CA ILE A 96 6.64 -4.39 -1.80
C ILE A 96 5.53 -3.38 -2.15
N LYS A 97 5.57 -2.20 -1.51
CA LYS A 97 4.64 -1.11 -1.76
C LYS A 97 5.19 -0.21 -2.85
N LEU A 98 4.52 -0.16 -4.00
CA LEU A 98 4.90 0.63 -5.17
C LEU A 98 4.28 2.02 -5.09
N SER A 99 5.05 3.06 -5.32
CA SER A 99 4.58 4.44 -5.22
C SER A 99 5.26 5.40 -6.17
N HIS A 100 4.59 6.52 -6.43
CA HIS A 100 5.11 7.69 -7.11
C HIS A 100 4.67 8.93 -6.33
N ALA A 101 5.58 9.83 -5.98
CA ALA A 101 5.28 10.97 -5.13
C ALA A 101 4.27 11.96 -5.73
N GLY A 102 4.21 12.00 -7.07
CA GLY A 102 3.39 13.02 -7.72
C GLY A 102 3.95 14.42 -7.45
N ALA A 103 3.06 15.33 -7.10
CA ALA A 103 3.39 16.69 -6.70
C ALA A 103 4.03 16.79 -5.29
N ARG A 104 4.10 15.68 -4.54
CA ARG A 104 4.57 15.67 -3.14
C ARG A 104 6.06 15.37 -3.05
N THR A 105 6.87 16.11 -3.79
CA THR A 105 8.33 16.02 -3.78
C THR A 105 8.94 17.38 -4.16
N SER A 106 10.27 17.45 -4.25
CA SER A 106 11.00 18.61 -4.75
C SER A 106 12.05 18.18 -5.78
N GLU A 107 12.46 19.10 -6.65
CA GLU A 107 13.51 18.86 -7.64
C GLU A 107 14.84 18.41 -6.99
N GLU A 108 15.14 18.93 -5.80
CA GLU A 108 16.31 18.49 -5.02
C GLU A 108 16.25 16.98 -4.70
N VAL A 109 15.05 16.45 -4.42
CA VAL A 109 14.86 15.04 -4.03
C VAL A 109 14.73 14.12 -5.23
N CYS A 110 13.89 14.48 -6.20
CA CYS A 110 13.56 13.62 -7.33
C CYS A 110 14.43 13.87 -8.57
N GLY A 111 15.14 15.00 -8.63
CA GLY A 111 16.07 15.36 -9.71
C GLY A 111 15.42 16.03 -10.92
N GLU A 112 14.12 16.26 -10.88
CA GLU A 112 13.32 16.84 -11.96
C GLU A 112 12.18 17.69 -11.39
N ASN A 113 11.50 18.46 -12.25
CA ASN A 113 10.31 19.18 -11.82
C ASN A 113 9.21 18.17 -11.41
N PRO A 114 8.65 18.25 -10.21
CA PRO A 114 7.56 17.37 -9.77
C PRO A 114 6.37 17.39 -10.74
N VAL A 115 5.71 16.25 -10.91
CA VAL A 115 4.56 16.09 -11.80
C VAL A 115 3.36 15.56 -11.02
N GLY A 116 2.19 16.13 -11.27
CA GLY A 116 0.93 15.74 -10.63
C GLY A 116 -0.26 15.89 -11.57
N PRO A 117 -1.48 15.53 -11.12
CA PRO A 117 -2.67 15.71 -11.95
C PRO A 117 -2.92 17.18 -12.29
N SER A 118 -2.49 18.12 -11.44
CA SER A 118 -2.64 19.56 -11.62
C SER A 118 -1.46 20.30 -11.01
N LEU A 119 -1.36 21.59 -11.30
CA LEU A 119 -0.44 22.51 -10.62
C LEU A 119 -0.79 22.53 -9.12
N TYR A 120 0.11 22.05 -8.27
CA TYR A 120 -0.09 22.03 -6.84
C TYR A 120 1.22 22.17 -6.06
N ASN A 121 1.16 22.81 -4.90
CA ASN A 121 2.29 22.92 -3.97
C ASN A 121 1.85 22.46 -2.57
N PHE A 122 2.51 21.44 -2.04
CA PHE A 122 2.22 20.86 -0.71
C PHE A 122 2.80 21.66 0.47
N GLY A 123 3.45 22.79 0.22
CA GLY A 123 4.04 23.65 1.25
C GLY A 123 5.52 23.91 1.03
N ARG A 124 6.21 24.42 2.06
CA ARG A 124 7.57 24.99 1.93
C ARG A 124 8.65 24.00 1.50
N ASP A 125 8.47 22.72 1.82
CA ASP A 125 9.47 21.68 1.57
C ASP A 125 9.24 20.98 0.21
N PHE A 126 8.29 21.50 -0.61
CA PHE A 126 7.90 20.92 -1.88
C PHE A 126 7.90 21.99 -2.96
N ASP A 127 8.23 21.61 -4.18
CA ASP A 127 8.16 22.51 -5.33
C ASP A 127 6.75 22.53 -5.92
N LEU A 128 6.46 23.56 -6.73
CA LEU A 128 5.24 23.62 -7.51
C LEU A 128 5.32 22.54 -8.60
N SER A 129 4.38 21.61 -8.59
CA SER A 129 4.31 20.58 -9.64
C SER A 129 3.86 21.21 -10.96
N ARG A 130 4.25 20.58 -12.07
CA ARG A 130 3.57 20.74 -13.34
C ARG A 130 2.43 19.70 -13.47
N GLU A 131 1.47 20.01 -14.31
CA GLU A 131 0.45 19.05 -14.69
C GLU A 131 1.05 18.01 -15.64
N PHE A 132 0.70 16.73 -15.47
CA PHE A 132 1.13 15.65 -16.35
C PHE A 132 0.38 15.71 -17.71
N ASP A 133 1.08 15.40 -18.79
CA ASP A 133 0.51 15.25 -20.13
C ASP A 133 0.33 13.76 -20.51
N GLU A 134 -0.09 13.48 -21.74
CA GLU A 134 -0.27 12.09 -22.23
C GLU A 134 1.03 11.29 -22.20
N GLY A 135 2.17 11.90 -22.51
CA GLY A 135 3.47 11.25 -22.46
C GLY A 135 3.87 10.85 -21.04
N ASP A 136 3.66 11.73 -20.06
CA ASP A 136 3.87 11.43 -18.65
C ASP A 136 2.99 10.26 -18.18
N ILE A 137 1.71 10.23 -18.61
CA ILE A 137 0.78 9.14 -18.26
C ILE A 137 1.32 7.80 -18.78
N GLU A 138 1.73 7.75 -20.04
CA GLU A 138 2.31 6.52 -20.62
C GLU A 138 3.58 6.08 -19.88
N GLU A 139 4.48 7.01 -19.56
CA GLU A 139 5.71 6.71 -18.82
C GLU A 139 5.41 6.24 -17.40
N ILE A 140 4.49 6.88 -16.68
CA ILE A 140 4.08 6.49 -15.33
C ILE A 140 3.53 5.06 -15.34
N ILE A 141 2.65 4.72 -16.29
CA ILE A 141 2.12 3.35 -16.43
C ILE A 141 3.26 2.35 -16.63
N LEU A 142 4.20 2.63 -17.53
CA LEU A 142 5.34 1.77 -17.80
C LEU A 142 6.25 1.61 -16.58
N HIS A 143 6.47 2.66 -15.80
CA HIS A 143 7.26 2.59 -14.57
C HIS A 143 6.66 1.63 -13.54
N PHE A 144 5.34 1.67 -13.34
CA PHE A 144 4.67 0.71 -12.45
C PHE A 144 4.73 -0.72 -12.99
N VAL A 145 4.57 -0.91 -14.31
CA VAL A 145 4.69 -2.23 -14.94
C VAL A 145 6.10 -2.81 -14.74
N HIS A 146 7.14 -2.04 -15.05
CA HIS A 146 8.53 -2.49 -14.86
C HIS A 146 8.84 -2.75 -13.37
N ALA A 147 8.30 -1.95 -12.46
CA ALA A 147 8.45 -2.18 -11.03
C ALA A 147 7.79 -3.49 -10.59
N ALA A 148 6.62 -3.84 -11.12
CA ALA A 148 5.95 -5.09 -10.85
C ALA A 148 6.73 -6.30 -11.43
N GLU A 149 7.28 -6.18 -12.63
CA GLU A 149 8.16 -7.19 -13.25
C GLU A 149 9.39 -7.44 -12.35
N ARG A 150 10.09 -6.39 -11.93
CA ARG A 150 11.25 -6.47 -11.01
C ARG A 150 10.85 -7.06 -9.66
N ALA A 151 9.71 -6.69 -9.10
CA ALA A 151 9.24 -7.25 -7.84
C ALA A 151 9.05 -8.76 -7.92
N GLN A 152 8.45 -9.26 -8.99
CA GLN A 152 8.30 -10.69 -9.21
C GLN A 152 9.64 -11.37 -9.46
N GLU A 153 10.54 -10.76 -10.24
CA GLU A 153 11.88 -11.30 -10.55
C GLU A 153 12.71 -11.54 -9.29
N VAL A 154 12.76 -10.56 -8.37
CA VAL A 154 13.51 -10.71 -7.12
C VAL A 154 12.80 -11.55 -6.06
N GLY A 155 11.55 -11.97 -6.34
CA GLY A 155 10.81 -12.95 -5.56
C GLY A 155 9.98 -12.37 -4.42
N PHE A 156 9.45 -11.17 -4.52
CA PHE A 156 8.38 -10.71 -3.63
C PHE A 156 7.15 -11.60 -3.79
N ASP A 157 6.38 -11.77 -2.71
CA ASP A 157 5.19 -12.61 -2.69
C ASP A 157 3.95 -11.89 -3.21
N PHE A 158 3.88 -10.56 -3.08
CA PHE A 158 2.83 -9.69 -3.61
C PHE A 158 3.35 -8.27 -3.79
N ILE A 159 2.65 -7.47 -4.58
CA ILE A 159 2.85 -6.02 -4.67
C ILE A 159 1.68 -5.29 -4.04
N GLU A 160 1.93 -4.12 -3.47
CA GLU A 160 0.88 -3.20 -3.05
C GLU A 160 1.01 -1.89 -3.81
N ILE A 161 -0.04 -1.48 -4.51
CA ILE A 161 -0.11 -0.19 -5.18
C ILE A 161 -0.61 0.86 -4.19
N ASN A 162 0.16 1.93 -4.02
CA ASN A 162 -0.17 3.00 -3.08
C ASN A 162 -1.10 4.03 -3.71
N GLY A 163 -2.40 3.91 -3.44
CA GLY A 163 -3.46 4.87 -3.77
C GLY A 163 -3.84 5.80 -2.61
N GLY A 164 -2.98 5.95 -1.61
CA GLY A 164 -3.17 6.82 -0.45
C GLY A 164 -1.98 7.73 -0.17
N ASP A 165 -1.87 8.20 1.07
CA ASP A 165 -0.74 9.00 1.58
C ASP A 165 -0.53 10.35 0.83
N GLN A 166 -1.54 10.87 0.12
CA GLN A 166 -1.44 12.06 -0.75
C GLN A 166 -0.35 11.93 -1.84
N LEU A 167 -0.05 10.68 -2.27
CA LEU A 167 0.87 10.40 -3.38
C LEU A 167 0.12 10.47 -4.72
N LEU A 168 0.80 10.25 -5.84
CA LEU A 168 0.28 10.50 -7.19
C LEU A 168 -1.14 9.95 -7.41
N LEU A 169 -1.39 8.67 -7.11
CA LEU A 169 -2.70 8.05 -7.36
C LEU A 169 -3.78 8.59 -6.43
N ASP A 170 -3.42 8.94 -5.19
CA ASP A 170 -4.30 9.65 -4.26
C ASP A 170 -4.58 11.09 -4.71
N GLN A 171 -3.58 11.77 -5.29
CA GLN A 171 -3.76 13.10 -5.88
C GLN A 171 -4.72 13.05 -7.06
N CYS A 172 -4.62 12.05 -7.94
CA CYS A 172 -5.57 11.84 -9.04
C CYS A 172 -6.99 11.59 -8.54
N PHE A 173 -7.13 10.85 -7.44
CA PHE A 173 -8.42 10.49 -6.86
C PHE A 173 -9.09 11.66 -6.12
N SER A 174 -8.32 12.62 -5.60
CA SER A 174 -8.81 13.69 -4.75
C SER A 174 -9.26 14.93 -5.56
N VAL A 175 -10.49 15.38 -5.33
CA VAL A 175 -10.98 16.66 -5.89
C VAL A 175 -10.21 17.88 -5.37
N ARG A 176 -9.45 17.73 -4.29
CA ARG A 176 -8.61 18.78 -3.70
C ARG A 176 -7.33 19.02 -4.50
N PHE A 177 -6.76 17.97 -5.07
CA PHE A 177 -5.47 18.00 -5.77
C PHE A 177 -5.61 17.92 -7.29
N ASN A 178 -6.76 17.42 -7.78
CA ASN A 178 -7.03 17.21 -9.19
C ASN A 178 -8.10 18.19 -9.70
N ASN A 179 -7.66 19.19 -10.42
CA ASN A 179 -8.51 20.24 -11.01
C ASN A 179 -8.62 20.11 -12.55
N ARG A 180 -8.32 18.92 -13.10
CA ARG A 180 -8.42 18.65 -14.54
C ARG A 180 -9.88 18.60 -14.97
N ASP A 181 -10.14 18.97 -16.22
CA ASP A 181 -11.44 18.95 -16.88
C ASP A 181 -11.52 17.93 -18.03
N ASP A 182 -10.53 17.03 -18.12
CA ASP A 182 -10.46 15.94 -19.10
C ASP A 182 -10.82 14.57 -18.45
N ASP A 183 -10.56 13.51 -19.21
CA ASP A 183 -10.82 12.13 -18.79
C ASP A 183 -10.02 11.67 -17.55
N TYR A 184 -9.00 12.40 -17.12
CA TYR A 184 -8.23 12.18 -15.89
C TYR A 184 -8.63 13.15 -14.78
N GLY A 185 -9.71 13.89 -14.96
CA GLY A 185 -10.20 14.88 -14.00
C GLY A 185 -10.93 14.27 -12.81
N SER A 186 -11.45 15.14 -11.94
CA SER A 186 -12.07 14.70 -10.67
C SER A 186 -13.60 14.68 -10.71
N GLU A 187 -14.24 14.82 -11.86
CA GLU A 187 -15.69 14.93 -12.00
C GLU A 187 -16.40 13.60 -11.65
N THR A 188 -15.89 12.46 -12.16
CA THR A 188 -16.46 11.13 -11.93
C THR A 188 -15.45 10.23 -11.21
N ILE A 189 -15.94 9.18 -10.53
CA ILE A 189 -15.08 8.16 -9.90
C ILE A 189 -14.25 7.43 -10.96
N GLU A 190 -14.84 7.16 -12.12
CA GLU A 190 -14.12 6.55 -13.24
C GLU A 190 -12.91 7.39 -13.67
N ASN A 191 -13.08 8.70 -13.84
CA ASN A 191 -12.00 9.60 -14.22
C ASN A 191 -10.91 9.67 -13.14
N ARG A 192 -11.31 9.79 -11.86
CA ARG A 192 -10.39 9.79 -10.70
C ARG A 192 -9.52 8.54 -10.63
N LEU A 193 -10.08 7.38 -10.98
CA LEU A 193 -9.41 6.09 -10.96
C LEU A 193 -8.76 5.71 -12.29
N ARG A 194 -8.95 6.48 -13.37
CA ARG A 194 -8.51 6.10 -14.71
C ARG A 194 -7.03 5.71 -14.75
N LEU A 195 -6.14 6.54 -14.24
CA LEU A 195 -4.71 6.23 -14.20
C LEU A 195 -4.44 4.97 -13.36
N THR A 196 -5.06 4.84 -12.19
CA THR A 196 -4.92 3.66 -11.32
C THR A 196 -5.37 2.38 -12.04
N CYS A 197 -6.54 2.40 -12.66
CA CYS A 197 -7.08 1.25 -13.39
C CYS A 197 -6.19 0.87 -14.59
N GLN A 198 -5.69 1.85 -15.34
CA GLN A 198 -4.77 1.63 -16.45
C GLN A 198 -3.44 1.00 -16.00
N ILE A 199 -2.87 1.46 -14.88
CA ILE A 199 -1.67 0.87 -14.28
C ILE A 199 -1.91 -0.59 -13.93
N ILE A 200 -2.99 -0.89 -13.19
CA ILE A 200 -3.30 -2.26 -12.75
C ILE A 200 -3.55 -3.16 -13.96
N GLN A 201 -4.34 -2.70 -14.92
CA GLN A 201 -4.62 -3.45 -16.15
C GLN A 201 -3.33 -3.70 -16.95
N ALA A 202 -2.47 -2.70 -17.11
CA ALA A 202 -1.20 -2.84 -17.84
C ALA A 202 -0.27 -3.85 -17.15
N ILE A 203 -0.25 -3.92 -15.81
CA ILE A 203 0.48 -4.96 -15.06
C ILE A 203 -0.13 -6.34 -15.35
N ARG A 204 -1.46 -6.48 -15.34
CA ARG A 204 -2.15 -7.76 -15.62
C ARG A 204 -1.97 -8.25 -17.05
N ASP A 205 -1.85 -7.34 -18.00
CA ASP A 205 -1.63 -7.69 -19.42
C ASP A 205 -0.21 -8.24 -19.66
N ARG A 206 0.72 -8.06 -18.72
CA ARG A 206 2.05 -8.68 -18.77
C ARG A 206 1.97 -10.16 -18.38
N LYS A 207 2.07 -11.05 -19.38
CA LYS A 207 2.05 -12.52 -19.18
C LYS A 207 3.14 -13.00 -18.20
N SER A 208 4.22 -12.25 -18.06
CA SER A 208 5.34 -12.51 -17.13
C SER A 208 4.99 -12.20 -15.68
N VAL A 209 3.91 -11.45 -15.42
CA VAL A 209 3.55 -10.97 -14.07
C VAL A 209 2.29 -11.67 -13.60
N SER A 210 2.43 -12.51 -12.57
CA SER A 210 1.32 -13.24 -11.94
C SER A 210 1.18 -12.93 -10.45
N ILE A 211 2.02 -12.06 -9.93
CA ILE A 211 2.07 -11.67 -8.53
C ILE A 211 0.73 -11.03 -8.07
N PRO A 212 0.20 -11.37 -6.88
CA PRO A 212 -1.00 -10.74 -6.35
C PRO A 212 -0.84 -9.22 -6.18
N ILE A 213 -1.90 -8.47 -6.46
CA ILE A 213 -1.94 -7.01 -6.33
C ILE A 213 -2.85 -6.62 -5.16
N SER A 214 -2.26 -6.00 -4.13
CA SER A 214 -2.96 -5.28 -3.08
C SER A 214 -3.12 -3.81 -3.47
N TYR A 215 -4.24 -3.19 -3.11
CA TYR A 215 -4.46 -1.76 -3.31
C TYR A 215 -4.71 -1.07 -1.97
N TYR A 216 -3.79 -0.18 -1.60
CA TYR A 216 -3.86 0.63 -0.38
C TYR A 216 -4.53 1.96 -0.67
N PHE A 217 -5.53 2.36 0.13
CA PHE A 217 -6.26 3.61 -0.05
C PHE A 217 -6.88 4.13 1.25
N SER A 218 -7.19 5.43 1.29
CA SER A 218 -7.97 6.08 2.33
C SER A 218 -9.08 6.92 1.72
N ILE A 219 -10.22 6.98 2.39
CA ILE A 219 -11.37 7.77 1.93
C ILE A 219 -11.82 8.84 2.93
N PHE A 220 -11.30 8.84 4.17
CA PHE A 220 -11.80 9.73 5.21
C PHE A 220 -11.61 11.21 4.89
N ASP A 221 -10.49 11.58 4.27
CA ASP A 221 -10.22 12.92 3.79
C ASP A 221 -11.07 13.31 2.57
N LYS A 222 -11.55 12.33 1.79
CA LYS A 222 -12.43 12.53 0.63
C LYS A 222 -13.88 12.76 1.04
N MET A 223 -14.31 12.25 2.21
CA MET A 223 -15.67 12.47 2.72
C MET A 223 -15.97 13.94 2.96
N GLU A 224 -14.98 14.73 3.39
CA GLU A 224 -15.11 16.18 3.52
C GLU A 224 -15.40 16.87 2.18
N ASP A 225 -14.94 16.26 1.08
CA ASP A 225 -15.12 16.74 -0.30
C ASP A 225 -16.32 16.06 -1.00
N GLY A 226 -17.25 15.46 -0.23
CA GLY A 226 -18.52 14.91 -0.74
C GLY A 226 -18.45 13.46 -1.23
N PHE A 227 -17.38 12.72 -0.95
CA PHE A 227 -17.31 11.29 -1.26
C PHE A 227 -18.36 10.50 -0.47
N SER A 228 -19.20 9.74 -1.16
CA SER A 228 -20.35 9.03 -0.62
C SER A 228 -20.17 7.51 -0.60
N ILE A 229 -21.10 6.80 0.04
CA ILE A 229 -21.14 5.33 0.01
C ILE A 229 -21.33 4.79 -1.41
N THR A 230 -22.08 5.48 -2.26
CA THR A 230 -22.22 5.10 -3.69
C THR A 230 -20.89 5.21 -4.40
N ASN A 231 -20.10 6.26 -4.12
CA ASN A 231 -18.76 6.40 -4.67
C ASN A 231 -17.81 5.31 -4.17
N LEU A 232 -17.97 4.84 -2.91
CA LEU A 232 -17.21 3.70 -2.41
C LEU A 232 -17.51 2.43 -3.20
N HIS A 233 -18.77 2.11 -3.45
CA HIS A 233 -19.17 0.93 -4.23
C HIS A 233 -18.61 0.97 -5.64
N GLU A 234 -18.74 2.11 -6.34
CA GLU A 234 -18.19 2.32 -7.67
C GLU A 234 -16.66 2.18 -7.68
N THR A 235 -15.98 2.73 -6.67
CA THR A 235 -14.52 2.61 -6.49
C THR A 235 -14.10 1.14 -6.40
N LEU A 236 -14.75 0.35 -5.53
CA LEU A 236 -14.42 -1.07 -5.36
C LEU A 236 -14.67 -1.86 -6.65
N GLU A 237 -15.79 -1.62 -7.32
CA GLU A 237 -16.13 -2.30 -8.57
C GLU A 237 -15.11 -2.03 -9.68
N LEU A 238 -14.70 -0.78 -9.87
CA LEU A 238 -13.70 -0.39 -10.88
C LEU A 238 -12.33 -1.00 -10.59
N LEU A 239 -11.89 -0.98 -9.33
CA LEU A 239 -10.63 -1.58 -8.90
C LEU A 239 -10.64 -3.10 -9.06
N GLU A 240 -11.72 -3.79 -8.71
CA GLU A 240 -11.86 -5.24 -8.95
C GLU A 240 -11.81 -5.59 -10.43
N LYS A 241 -12.53 -4.85 -11.27
CA LYS A 241 -12.53 -5.04 -12.73
C LYS A 241 -11.14 -4.84 -13.34
N SER A 242 -10.35 -3.92 -12.79
CA SER A 242 -8.98 -3.69 -13.25
C SER A 242 -7.99 -4.75 -12.79
N GLY A 243 -8.33 -5.56 -11.78
CA GLY A 243 -7.52 -6.72 -11.36
C GLY A 243 -6.92 -6.63 -9.97
N VAL A 244 -7.47 -5.84 -9.06
CA VAL A 244 -7.10 -5.86 -7.63
C VAL A 244 -7.49 -7.20 -7.01
N ASP A 245 -6.58 -7.83 -6.26
CA ASP A 245 -6.80 -9.09 -5.55
C ASP A 245 -7.09 -8.88 -4.06
N ILE A 246 -6.53 -7.82 -3.46
CA ILE A 246 -6.60 -7.56 -2.02
C ILE A 246 -6.89 -6.07 -1.81
N PHE A 247 -7.89 -5.74 -0.98
CA PHE A 247 -8.11 -4.36 -0.56
C PHE A 247 -7.43 -4.07 0.78
N HIS A 248 -6.68 -2.98 0.83
CA HIS A 248 -6.02 -2.49 2.04
C HIS A 248 -6.53 -1.08 2.38
N PRO A 249 -7.76 -0.95 2.92
CA PRO A 249 -8.27 0.33 3.37
C PRO A 249 -7.54 0.78 4.64
N PHE A 250 -7.14 2.04 4.68
CA PHE A 250 -6.57 2.66 5.88
C PHE A 250 -7.57 3.59 6.56
N ALA A 251 -7.69 3.44 7.86
CA ALA A 251 -8.40 4.35 8.74
C ALA A 251 -7.53 4.69 9.96
N VAL A 252 -7.69 5.89 10.53
CA VAL A 252 -6.98 6.27 11.77
C VAL A 252 -7.29 5.28 12.90
N HIS A 253 -8.54 4.80 12.95
CA HIS A 253 -8.97 3.67 13.77
C HIS A 253 -9.73 2.69 12.90
N VAL A 254 -9.33 1.43 12.93
CA VAL A 254 -9.89 0.37 12.07
C VAL A 254 -11.40 0.22 12.20
N MET A 255 -11.97 0.53 13.36
CA MET A 255 -13.42 0.50 13.65
C MET A 255 -14.12 1.86 13.44
N ASN A 256 -13.47 2.83 12.75
CA ASN A 256 -14.15 4.10 12.46
C ASN A 256 -15.32 3.87 11.54
N ARG A 257 -16.48 4.37 11.98
CA ARG A 257 -17.70 4.43 11.18
C ARG A 257 -17.63 5.58 10.18
N CYS A 258 -18.34 5.46 9.09
CA CYS A 258 -18.43 6.46 8.03
C CYS A 258 -19.80 6.43 7.35
N PHE A 259 -20.13 7.48 6.60
CA PHE A 259 -21.37 7.61 5.83
C PHE A 259 -22.65 7.49 6.66
N ASP A 260 -22.64 7.94 7.94
CA ASP A 260 -23.77 7.78 8.88
C ASP A 260 -24.24 6.32 9.04
N SER A 261 -23.33 5.36 8.79
CA SER A 261 -23.57 3.93 8.94
C SER A 261 -23.27 3.44 10.35
N GLU A 262 -23.93 2.36 10.77
CA GLU A 262 -23.55 1.62 11.99
C GLU A 262 -22.29 0.78 11.79
N GLU A 263 -21.98 0.41 10.55
CA GLU A 263 -20.80 -0.34 10.15
C GLU A 263 -19.56 0.55 10.09
N SER A 264 -18.41 -0.02 10.41
CA SER A 264 -17.10 0.57 10.13
C SER A 264 -16.79 0.56 8.63
N LEU A 265 -15.83 1.37 8.19
CA LEU A 265 -15.35 1.33 6.80
C LEU A 265 -14.96 -0.09 6.37
N LEU A 266 -14.27 -0.83 7.24
CA LEU A 266 -13.81 -2.18 6.93
C LEU A 266 -14.99 -3.15 6.72
N GLU A 267 -16.03 -3.06 7.55
CA GLU A 267 -17.25 -3.85 7.39
C GLU A 267 -17.99 -3.48 6.11
N LEU A 268 -18.17 -2.18 5.82
CA LEU A 268 -18.80 -1.71 4.59
C LEU A 268 -18.09 -2.22 3.34
N ILE A 269 -16.75 -2.22 3.32
CA ILE A 269 -15.99 -2.78 2.21
C ILE A 269 -16.22 -4.30 2.13
N GLY A 270 -16.16 -5.02 3.26
CA GLY A 270 -16.38 -6.46 3.32
C GLY A 270 -17.76 -6.90 2.84
N LEU A 271 -18.79 -6.06 3.01
CA LEU A 271 -20.15 -6.30 2.48
C LEU A 271 -20.24 -6.12 0.96
N ASN A 272 -19.31 -5.38 0.35
CA ASN A 272 -19.37 -4.96 -1.05
C ASN A 272 -18.27 -5.57 -1.94
N THR A 273 -17.47 -6.50 -1.45
CA THR A 273 -16.44 -7.20 -2.22
C THR A 273 -16.35 -8.67 -1.83
N GLU A 274 -15.94 -9.52 -2.74
CA GLU A 274 -15.49 -10.89 -2.42
C GLU A 274 -13.97 -11.00 -2.23
N ARG A 275 -13.25 -9.89 -2.37
CA ARG A 275 -11.80 -9.87 -2.19
C ARG A 275 -11.42 -9.86 -0.70
N PRO A 276 -10.33 -10.53 -0.32
CA PRO A 276 -9.82 -10.45 1.04
C PRO A 276 -9.36 -9.03 1.38
N LEU A 277 -9.46 -8.71 2.68
CA LEU A 277 -9.17 -7.40 3.23
C LEU A 277 -7.93 -7.43 4.13
N VAL A 278 -7.25 -6.30 4.19
CA VAL A 278 -6.26 -5.99 5.21
C VAL A 278 -6.89 -5.04 6.21
N ALA A 279 -6.96 -5.44 7.47
CA ALA A 279 -7.40 -4.56 8.56
C ALA A 279 -6.23 -3.71 9.03
N ASP A 280 -6.27 -2.40 8.74
CA ASP A 280 -5.27 -1.41 9.14
C ASP A 280 -5.92 -0.20 9.80
N GLY A 281 -5.34 0.25 10.90
CA GLY A 281 -5.80 1.41 11.66
C GLY A 281 -5.70 1.22 13.16
N ASN A 282 -4.55 1.57 13.74
CA ASN A 282 -4.32 1.69 15.18
C ASN A 282 -4.70 0.44 16.01
N ILE A 283 -4.44 -0.77 15.47
CA ILE A 283 -4.61 -2.03 16.23
C ILE A 283 -3.47 -2.15 17.25
N LYS A 284 -3.62 -1.44 18.37
CA LYS A 284 -2.60 -1.32 19.44
C LYS A 284 -2.90 -2.10 20.71
N SER A 285 -4.05 -2.74 20.79
CA SER A 285 -4.46 -3.51 21.97
C SER A 285 -5.16 -4.82 21.58
N PRO A 286 -5.15 -5.83 22.47
CA PRO A 286 -5.91 -7.07 22.25
C PRO A 286 -7.41 -6.82 22.07
N GLN A 287 -7.99 -5.79 22.72
CA GLN A 287 -9.42 -5.46 22.61
C GLN A 287 -9.78 -5.07 21.17
N VAL A 288 -9.06 -4.08 20.60
CA VAL A 288 -9.28 -3.67 19.21
C VAL A 288 -9.08 -4.83 18.24
N LEU A 289 -8.06 -5.67 18.49
CA LEU A 289 -7.85 -6.86 17.67
C LEU A 289 -9.04 -7.81 17.69
N LEU A 290 -9.65 -8.04 18.85
CA LEU A 290 -10.81 -8.93 18.99
C LEU A 290 -12.06 -8.41 18.27
N GLU A 291 -12.27 -7.11 18.26
CA GLU A 291 -13.37 -6.48 17.49
C GLU A 291 -13.19 -6.77 16.00
N VAL A 292 -11.99 -6.62 15.49
CA VAL A 292 -11.67 -6.81 14.06
C VAL A 292 -11.68 -8.29 13.64
N LEU A 293 -11.41 -9.24 14.56
CA LEU A 293 -11.41 -10.67 14.26
C LEU A 293 -12.78 -11.21 13.83
N ASN A 294 -13.86 -10.50 14.17
CA ASN A 294 -15.23 -10.89 13.81
C ASN A 294 -15.68 -10.31 12.45
N ILE A 295 -14.83 -9.50 11.79
CA ILE A 295 -15.16 -8.94 10.48
C ILE A 295 -14.83 -9.96 9.40
N ASP A 296 -15.83 -10.27 8.57
CA ASP A 296 -15.68 -11.19 7.46
C ASP A 296 -14.66 -10.70 6.43
N LYS A 297 -14.03 -11.67 5.73
CA LYS A 297 -13.06 -11.45 4.64
C LYS A 297 -11.74 -10.81 5.06
N VAL A 298 -11.51 -10.51 6.34
CA VAL A 298 -10.22 -10.02 6.80
C VAL A 298 -9.19 -11.15 6.76
N GLY A 299 -8.24 -11.04 5.83
CA GLY A 299 -7.15 -11.97 5.62
C GLY A 299 -5.88 -11.62 6.40
N TRP A 300 -5.65 -10.32 6.65
CA TRP A 300 -4.47 -9.82 7.35
C TRP A 300 -4.80 -8.70 8.33
N TYR A 301 -4.04 -8.64 9.42
CA TYR A 301 -4.18 -7.66 10.50
C TYR A 301 -2.87 -6.90 10.67
N VAL A 302 -2.88 -5.60 10.43
CA VAL A 302 -1.73 -4.72 10.64
C VAL A 302 -1.63 -4.35 12.11
N LEU A 303 -0.64 -4.91 12.79
CA LEU A 303 -0.43 -4.62 14.22
C LEU A 303 0.50 -3.42 14.39
N GLU A 304 0.09 -2.49 15.25
CA GLU A 304 0.90 -1.32 15.59
C GLU A 304 2.29 -1.67 16.14
N LYS A 305 3.28 -0.84 15.81
CA LYS A 305 4.68 -0.99 16.26
C LYS A 305 4.80 -1.20 17.79
N THR A 306 3.96 -0.53 18.56
CA THR A 306 3.93 -0.63 20.03
C THR A 306 3.59 -2.04 20.53
N LEU A 307 2.74 -2.77 19.80
CA LEU A 307 2.46 -4.17 20.08
C LEU A 307 3.63 -5.05 19.65
N LEU A 308 4.17 -4.84 18.46
CA LEU A 308 5.28 -5.63 17.91
C LEU A 308 6.59 -5.43 18.69
N ALA A 309 6.80 -4.26 19.29
CA ALA A 309 7.96 -3.97 20.13
C ALA A 309 7.92 -4.67 21.50
N ARG A 310 6.78 -5.23 21.92
CA ARG A 310 6.63 -5.90 23.20
C ARG A 310 7.36 -7.24 23.18
N PRO A 311 8.20 -7.56 24.18
CA PRO A 311 8.81 -8.89 24.28
C PRO A 311 7.73 -9.99 24.27
N ASN A 312 7.93 -11.03 23.46
CA ASN A 312 6.98 -12.15 23.32
C ASN A 312 5.54 -11.74 22.94
N TRP A 313 5.38 -10.65 22.18
CA TRP A 313 4.09 -10.13 21.77
C TRP A 313 3.19 -11.20 21.13
N PHE A 314 3.76 -12.09 20.32
CA PHE A 314 3.04 -13.16 19.66
C PHE A 314 2.32 -14.10 20.64
N ASN A 315 3.05 -14.62 21.64
CA ASN A 315 2.48 -15.49 22.66
C ASN A 315 1.53 -14.73 23.59
N PHE A 316 1.83 -13.46 23.87
CA PHE A 316 0.95 -12.59 24.65
C PHE A 316 -0.41 -12.41 23.96
N LEU A 317 -0.46 -12.05 22.68
CA LEU A 317 -1.70 -11.88 21.94
C LEU A 317 -2.44 -13.21 21.75
N LYS A 318 -1.73 -14.28 21.39
CA LYS A 318 -2.32 -15.62 21.25
C LYS A 318 -3.04 -16.06 22.51
N LYS A 319 -2.43 -15.84 23.69
CA LYS A 319 -3.07 -16.14 24.97
C LYS A 319 -4.30 -15.27 25.21
N LYS A 320 -4.21 -13.96 24.95
CA LYS A 320 -5.32 -13.02 25.17
C LYS A 320 -6.53 -13.31 24.29
N VAL A 321 -6.31 -13.68 23.02
CA VAL A 321 -7.39 -14.10 22.11
C VAL A 321 -8.04 -15.39 22.61
N ALA A 322 -7.24 -16.42 22.94
CA ALA A 322 -7.76 -17.70 23.42
C ALA A 322 -8.50 -17.63 24.78
N ASP A 323 -8.17 -16.67 25.64
CA ASP A 323 -8.85 -16.46 26.94
C ASP A 323 -10.25 -15.83 26.77
N GLN A 324 -10.55 -15.22 25.62
CA GLN A 324 -11.85 -14.61 25.35
C GLN A 324 -12.79 -15.45 24.47
N GLU A 325 -12.25 -16.50 23.82
CA GLU A 325 -13.06 -17.51 23.11
C GLU A 325 -13.67 -18.56 24.06
N LYS A 326 -13.41 -18.44 25.37
CA LYS A 326 -13.97 -19.28 26.46
C LYS A 326 -15.10 -18.59 27.20
#